data_b90877d5dd41a806ec017baeb4e12b2f
#
_entry.id   b90877d5dd41a806ec017baeb4e12b2f
#
_cell.length_a   1.000
_cell.length_b   1.000
_cell.length_c   1.000
_cell.angle_alpha   90.00
_cell.angle_beta   90.00
_cell.angle_gamma   90.00
#
_symmetry.space_group_name_H-M   'P 1'
#
loop_
_entity.id
_entity.type
_entity.pdbx_description
1 polymer ?
#
loop_
_entity_poly.entity_id
_entity_poly.type
_entity_poly.pdbx_seq_one_letter_code
_entity_poly.pdbx_strand_id
1 'polypeptide(L)'
;MRVDPHAAEVQVDMSRVTGAPVLAALVGGAGARRLETLPDAMVVDEGVVALRRMFGASVPRPEAFRITRWAEDPFSRGSYSYLHVGASPDDHDLLGTPSGRVQLAGEATWSDDPATVHGALLSGLRAAGRLLGTQLESLSLADPLSTP
;
A
#
# COMPACT_ATOMS: atom_id res chain seq x y z
N MET A 1 20.98 -0.16 -19.62
CA MET A 1 19.89 0.79 -19.31
C MET A 1 20.03 1.14 -17.83
N ARG A 2 20.48 2.37 -17.50
CA ARG A 2 20.48 2.81 -16.10
C ARG A 2 19.03 3.08 -15.71
N VAL A 3 18.49 2.29 -14.83
CA VAL A 3 17.23 2.60 -14.16
C VAL A 3 17.50 3.84 -13.31
N ASP A 4 16.76 4.92 -13.56
CA ASP A 4 16.84 6.12 -12.73
C ASP A 4 16.32 5.75 -11.33
N PRO A 5 17.15 5.79 -10.27
CA PRO A 5 16.71 5.40 -8.92
C PRO A 5 15.64 6.34 -8.33
N HIS A 6 15.25 7.37 -9.08
CA HIS A 6 14.24 8.36 -8.71
C HIS A 6 12.98 8.30 -9.58
N ALA A 7 12.92 7.39 -10.57
CA ALA A 7 11.71 7.19 -11.35
C ALA A 7 10.63 6.47 -10.54
N ALA A 8 9.36 6.80 -10.78
CA ALA A 8 8.24 6.02 -10.25
C ALA A 8 8.40 4.56 -10.68
N GLU A 9 8.42 3.64 -9.72
CA GLU A 9 8.75 2.24 -9.99
C GLU A 9 7.62 1.51 -10.72
N VAL A 10 6.36 1.91 -10.46
CA VAL A 10 5.18 1.28 -11.06
C VAL A 10 4.18 2.34 -11.49
N GLN A 11 3.70 2.22 -12.72
CA GLN A 11 2.60 3.02 -13.26
C GLN A 11 1.39 2.10 -13.48
N VAL A 12 0.24 2.48 -12.94
CA VAL A 12 -1.01 1.71 -13.04
C VAL A 12 -2.06 2.54 -13.75
N ASP A 13 -2.58 2.03 -14.86
CA ASP A 13 -3.75 2.61 -15.53
C ASP A 13 -5.03 2.26 -14.76
N MET A 14 -5.65 3.28 -14.18
CA MET A 14 -6.87 3.15 -13.39
C MET A 14 -8.14 3.44 -14.21
N SER A 15 -8.04 3.68 -15.51
CA SER A 15 -9.18 4.10 -16.36
C SER A 15 -10.34 3.11 -16.33
N ARG A 16 -10.05 1.81 -16.29
CA ARG A 16 -11.09 0.75 -16.21
C ARG A 16 -11.87 0.76 -14.90
N VAL A 17 -11.26 1.21 -13.81
CA VAL A 17 -11.88 1.24 -12.47
C VAL A 17 -12.60 2.55 -12.24
N THR A 18 -12.01 3.66 -12.69
CA THR A 18 -12.51 5.00 -12.42
C THR A 18 -13.45 5.53 -13.50
N GLY A 19 -13.44 4.95 -14.70
CA GLY A 19 -14.14 5.48 -15.88
C GLY A 19 -13.53 6.78 -16.43
N ALA A 20 -12.35 7.18 -15.94
CA ALA A 20 -11.67 8.42 -16.29
C ALA A 20 -10.18 8.14 -16.59
N PRO A 21 -9.47 9.00 -17.36
CA PRO A 21 -8.05 8.83 -17.67
C PRO A 21 -7.17 9.12 -16.44
N VAL A 22 -7.11 8.17 -15.51
CA VAL A 22 -6.36 8.27 -14.26
C VAL A 22 -5.17 7.32 -14.30
N LEU A 23 -3.98 7.84 -14.00
CA LEU A 23 -2.77 7.08 -13.76
C LEU A 23 -2.40 7.16 -12.28
N ALA A 24 -2.11 6.02 -11.66
CA ALA A 24 -1.51 5.94 -10.34
C ALA A 24 -0.01 5.62 -10.47
N ALA A 25 0.83 6.35 -9.75
CA ALA A 25 2.26 6.08 -9.67
C ALA A 25 2.62 5.64 -8.25
N LEU A 26 3.29 4.50 -8.14
CA LEU A 26 3.82 3.99 -6.88
C LEU A 26 5.33 4.22 -6.86
N VAL A 27 5.80 4.86 -5.80
CA VAL A 27 7.23 5.12 -5.60
C VAL A 27 7.62 4.60 -4.22
N GLY A 28 8.69 3.80 -4.17
CA GLY A 28 9.16 3.20 -2.93
C GLY A 28 10.53 3.69 -2.48
N GLY A 29 10.94 3.25 -1.30
CA GLY A 29 12.30 3.39 -0.80
C GLY A 29 12.80 4.83 -0.67
N ALA A 30 14.04 5.07 -1.07
CA ALA A 30 14.69 6.38 -0.99
C ALA A 30 14.00 7.42 -1.89
N GLY A 31 13.44 6.99 -3.03
CA GLY A 31 12.70 7.85 -3.95
C GLY A 31 11.46 8.44 -3.28
N ALA A 32 10.65 7.60 -2.64
CA ALA A 32 9.46 8.04 -1.90
C ALA A 32 9.83 9.04 -0.80
N ARG A 33 10.82 8.72 0.04
CA ARG A 33 11.28 9.61 1.12
C ARG A 33 11.71 10.99 0.60
N ARG A 34 12.37 11.02 -0.56
CA ARG A 34 12.74 12.28 -1.19
C ARG A 34 11.52 13.05 -1.71
N LEU A 35 10.62 12.36 -2.43
CA LEU A 35 9.43 13.00 -2.99
C LEU A 35 8.51 13.56 -1.91
N GLU A 36 8.36 12.89 -0.79
CA GLU A 36 7.52 13.37 0.32
C GLU A 36 8.02 14.69 0.92
N THR A 37 9.31 15.02 0.80
CA THR A 37 9.85 16.33 1.24
C THR A 37 9.59 17.47 0.25
N LEU A 38 9.11 17.17 -0.95
CA LEU A 38 8.91 18.19 -2.00
C LEU A 38 7.50 18.77 -1.97
N PRO A 39 7.32 20.04 -2.38
CA PRO A 39 6.01 20.59 -2.67
C PRO A 39 5.30 19.78 -3.76
N ASP A 40 3.98 19.67 -3.67
CA ASP A 40 3.15 18.89 -4.61
C ASP A 40 3.41 19.22 -6.08
N ALA A 41 3.55 20.51 -6.40
CA ALA A 41 3.84 20.94 -7.77
C ALA A 41 5.13 20.34 -8.32
N MET A 42 6.17 20.21 -7.48
CA MET A 42 7.44 19.61 -7.88
C MET A 42 7.31 18.08 -8.06
N VAL A 43 6.55 17.42 -7.20
CA VAL A 43 6.29 15.97 -7.34
C VAL A 43 5.55 15.71 -8.66
N VAL A 44 4.55 16.53 -8.99
CA VAL A 44 3.83 16.43 -10.26
C VAL A 44 4.75 16.68 -11.44
N ASP A 45 5.61 17.69 -11.38
CA ASP A 45 6.56 17.99 -12.46
C ASP A 45 7.51 16.84 -12.71
N GLU A 46 8.05 16.21 -11.67
CA GLU A 46 8.91 15.02 -11.80
C GLU A 46 8.15 13.84 -12.41
N GLY A 47 6.90 13.61 -11.99
CA GLY A 47 6.04 12.59 -12.57
C GLY A 47 5.78 12.82 -14.07
N VAL A 48 5.48 14.05 -14.48
CA VAL A 48 5.30 14.42 -15.89
C VAL A 48 6.59 14.22 -16.68
N VAL A 49 7.74 14.56 -16.12
CA VAL A 49 9.04 14.31 -16.77
C VAL A 49 9.28 12.81 -16.96
N ALA A 50 8.98 12.00 -15.96
CA ALA A 50 9.10 10.54 -16.07
C ALA A 50 8.17 9.97 -17.15
N LEU A 51 6.91 10.38 -17.16
CA LEU A 51 5.95 9.96 -18.19
C LEU A 51 6.37 10.39 -19.59
N ARG A 52 6.90 11.61 -19.77
CA ARG A 52 7.39 12.07 -21.08
C ARG A 52 8.62 11.32 -21.55
N ARG A 53 9.47 10.84 -20.67
CA ARG A 53 10.59 9.96 -21.01
C ARG A 53 10.12 8.59 -21.52
N MET A 54 9.02 8.07 -20.96
CA MET A 54 8.47 6.76 -21.34
C MET A 54 7.59 6.81 -22.60
N PHE A 55 6.76 7.85 -22.71
CA PHE A 55 5.68 7.90 -23.70
C PHE A 55 5.81 9.06 -24.72
N GLY A 56 6.85 9.87 -24.60
CA GLY A 56 7.13 10.98 -25.50
C GLY A 56 6.64 12.34 -24.98
N ALA A 57 7.13 13.40 -25.62
CA ALA A 57 6.94 14.78 -25.17
C ALA A 57 5.48 15.28 -25.24
N SER A 58 4.62 14.58 -25.97
CA SER A 58 3.18 14.91 -26.11
C SER A 58 2.34 14.62 -24.88
N VAL A 59 2.88 13.93 -23.87
CA VAL A 59 2.16 13.68 -22.60
C VAL A 59 1.80 15.02 -21.96
N PRO A 60 0.48 15.29 -21.76
CA PRO A 60 0.01 16.53 -21.14
C PRO A 60 0.31 16.56 -19.65
N ARG A 61 0.17 17.74 -19.04
CA ARG A 61 0.10 17.84 -17.58
C ARG A 61 -1.25 17.28 -17.11
N PRO A 62 -1.31 16.69 -15.91
CA PRO A 62 -2.59 16.28 -15.34
C PRO A 62 -3.44 17.51 -15.02
N GLU A 63 -4.76 17.39 -15.22
CA GLU A 63 -5.74 18.41 -14.85
C GLU A 63 -5.96 18.48 -13.34
N ALA A 64 -5.83 17.32 -12.68
CA ALA A 64 -5.93 17.19 -11.23
C ALA A 64 -4.94 16.12 -10.74
N PHE A 65 -4.56 16.19 -9.48
CA PHE A 65 -3.68 15.21 -8.87
C PHE A 65 -4.00 15.01 -7.38
N ARG A 66 -3.57 13.87 -6.87
CA ARG A 66 -3.57 13.56 -5.44
C ARG A 66 -2.23 12.92 -5.10
N ILE A 67 -1.61 13.37 -4.01
CA ILE A 67 -0.34 12.82 -3.50
C ILE A 67 -0.59 12.33 -2.08
N THR A 68 -0.15 11.10 -1.80
CA THR A 68 -0.14 10.55 -0.44
C THR A 68 1.24 10.76 0.18
N ARG A 69 1.29 10.98 1.50
CA ARG A 69 2.52 11.14 2.30
C ARG A 69 2.44 10.26 3.53
N TRP A 70 2.49 8.94 3.29
CA TRP A 70 2.29 7.95 4.33
C TRP A 70 3.37 7.96 5.42
N ALA A 71 4.61 8.37 5.09
CA ALA A 71 5.67 8.48 6.08
C ALA A 71 5.49 9.67 7.04
N GLU A 72 4.77 10.72 6.61
CA GLU A 72 4.44 11.88 7.45
C GLU A 72 3.21 11.64 8.33
N ASP A 73 2.38 10.65 8.00
CA ASP A 73 1.23 10.30 8.83
C ASP A 73 1.70 9.73 10.17
N PRO A 74 1.30 10.33 11.31
CA PRO A 74 1.82 9.97 12.62
C PRO A 74 1.42 8.57 13.08
N PHE A 75 0.38 7.98 12.51
CA PHE A 75 -0.13 6.67 12.88
C PHE A 75 0.40 5.58 11.94
N SER A 76 0.45 5.85 10.64
CA SER A 76 0.89 4.88 9.62
C SER A 76 2.40 4.81 9.52
N ARG A 77 3.09 5.95 9.47
CA ARG A 77 4.55 6.09 9.31
C ARG A 77 5.14 5.32 8.13
N GLY A 78 4.34 5.02 7.15
CA GLY A 78 4.63 4.25 5.95
C GLY A 78 3.36 3.70 5.34
N SER A 79 3.43 3.19 4.13
CA SER A 79 2.25 2.69 3.40
C SER A 79 1.96 1.21 3.69
N TYR A 80 2.98 0.38 3.82
CA TYR A 80 2.86 -1.05 4.12
C TYR A 80 4.19 -1.62 4.60
N SER A 81 4.13 -2.83 5.21
CA SER A 81 5.32 -3.52 5.70
C SER A 81 6.17 -4.08 4.56
N TYR A 82 7.45 -4.27 4.81
CA TYR A 82 8.37 -5.01 3.94
C TYR A 82 9.42 -5.75 4.78
N LEU A 83 9.91 -6.85 4.26
CA LEU A 83 11.01 -7.58 4.88
C LEU A 83 12.35 -6.94 4.50
N HIS A 84 13.12 -6.50 5.49
CA HIS A 84 14.46 -6.00 5.25
C HIS A 84 15.46 -7.17 5.07
N VAL A 85 16.67 -6.84 4.62
CA VAL A 85 17.74 -7.85 4.48
C VAL A 85 18.02 -8.51 5.83
N GLY A 86 17.95 -9.84 5.86
CA GLY A 86 18.15 -10.64 7.06
C GLY A 86 16.89 -10.96 7.86
N ALA A 87 15.72 -10.40 7.47
CA ALA A 87 14.43 -10.80 8.01
C ALA A 87 13.89 -12.06 7.32
N SER A 88 12.95 -12.72 7.98
CA SER A 88 12.27 -13.93 7.51
C SER A 88 10.76 -13.67 7.39
N PRO A 89 10.04 -14.35 6.47
CA PRO A 89 8.58 -14.37 6.47
C PRO A 89 7.97 -14.74 7.83
N ASP A 90 8.63 -15.59 8.60
CA ASP A 90 8.18 -16.00 9.94
C ASP A 90 8.13 -14.82 10.94
N ASP A 91 8.85 -13.73 10.66
CA ASP A 91 8.81 -12.53 11.52
C ASP A 91 7.43 -11.88 11.55
N HIS A 92 6.65 -12.01 10.46
CA HIS A 92 5.25 -11.57 10.43
C HIS A 92 4.39 -12.36 11.43
N ASP A 93 4.54 -13.68 11.47
CA ASP A 93 3.79 -14.53 12.39
C ASP A 93 4.26 -14.36 13.84
N LEU A 94 5.57 -14.16 14.04
CA LEU A 94 6.13 -13.83 15.34
C LEU A 94 5.53 -12.53 15.87
N LEU A 95 5.45 -11.49 15.02
CA LEU A 95 4.81 -10.22 15.37
C LEU A 95 3.31 -10.39 15.70
N GLY A 96 2.64 -11.33 15.03
CA GLY A 96 1.25 -11.72 15.27
C GLY A 96 1.02 -12.59 16.51
N THR A 97 2.09 -12.98 17.22
CA THR A 97 1.99 -13.80 18.44
C THR A 97 1.58 -12.93 19.62
N PRO A 98 0.59 -13.36 20.43
CA PRO A 98 0.18 -12.62 21.62
C PRO A 98 1.31 -12.45 22.63
N SER A 99 1.46 -11.24 23.18
CA SER A 99 2.37 -10.95 24.29
C SER A 99 1.56 -10.57 25.53
N GLY A 100 1.36 -11.53 26.43
CA GLY A 100 0.50 -11.36 27.59
C GLY A 100 -0.94 -11.01 27.19
N ARG A 101 -1.40 -9.80 27.52
CA ARG A 101 -2.75 -9.30 27.18
C ARG A 101 -2.80 -8.47 25.90
N VAL A 102 -1.64 -8.26 25.26
CA VAL A 102 -1.53 -7.46 24.04
C VAL A 102 -1.57 -8.40 22.85
N GLN A 103 -2.42 -8.09 21.88
CA GLN A 103 -2.48 -8.74 20.59
C GLN A 103 -2.32 -7.70 19.48
N LEU A 104 -1.51 -8.02 18.49
CA LEU A 104 -1.35 -7.19 17.31
C LEU A 104 -2.12 -7.81 16.14
N ALA A 105 -2.73 -6.96 15.35
CA ALA A 105 -3.37 -7.27 14.09
C ALA A 105 -3.00 -6.20 13.06
N GLY A 106 -3.04 -6.56 11.80
CA GLY A 106 -2.63 -5.74 10.68
C GLY A 106 -1.89 -6.61 9.66
N GLU A 107 -1.72 -6.12 8.44
CA GLU A 107 -1.09 -6.87 7.36
C GLU A 107 0.33 -7.36 7.71
N ALA A 108 1.06 -6.58 8.52
CA ALA A 108 2.41 -6.92 8.97
C ALA A 108 2.48 -8.13 9.91
N THR A 109 1.35 -8.64 10.38
CA THR A 109 1.24 -9.81 11.27
C THR A 109 0.70 -11.05 10.56
N TRP A 110 0.72 -11.08 9.23
CA TRP A 110 0.19 -12.15 8.40
C TRP A 110 1.17 -12.54 7.31
N SER A 111 1.84 -13.69 7.46
CA SER A 111 2.95 -14.13 6.61
C SER A 111 2.52 -14.57 5.20
N ASP A 112 1.29 -15.08 5.04
CA ASP A 112 0.82 -15.59 3.75
C ASP A 112 0.60 -14.45 2.73
N ASP A 113 0.04 -13.31 3.21
CA ASP A 113 -0.32 -12.18 2.36
C ASP A 113 0.05 -10.84 3.03
N PRO A 114 1.34 -10.58 3.30
CA PRO A 114 1.77 -9.33 3.89
C PRO A 114 1.55 -8.16 2.92
N ALA A 115 1.47 -6.95 3.44
CA ALA A 115 1.25 -5.72 2.67
C ALA A 115 -0.07 -5.69 1.87
N THR A 116 -1.08 -6.47 2.29
CA THR A 116 -2.36 -6.58 1.60
C THR A 116 -3.55 -6.29 2.50
N VAL A 117 -4.67 -5.86 1.88
CA VAL A 117 -5.93 -5.60 2.58
C VAL A 117 -6.51 -6.89 3.18
N HIS A 118 -6.44 -8.00 2.44
CA HIS A 118 -6.95 -9.28 2.94
C HIS A 118 -6.08 -9.86 4.06
N GLY A 119 -4.77 -9.70 4.02
CA GLY A 119 -3.89 -10.04 5.14
C GLY A 119 -4.25 -9.23 6.40
N ALA A 120 -4.51 -7.93 6.25
CA ALA A 120 -4.99 -7.10 7.35
C ALA A 120 -6.31 -7.61 7.94
N LEU A 121 -7.29 -7.94 7.09
CA LEU A 121 -8.59 -8.48 7.50
C LEU A 121 -8.42 -9.82 8.23
N LEU A 122 -7.70 -10.77 7.65
CA LEU A 122 -7.51 -12.12 8.21
C LEU A 122 -6.78 -12.07 9.54
N SER A 123 -5.77 -11.23 9.68
CA SER A 123 -5.08 -11.01 10.96
C SER A 123 -6.01 -10.44 12.03
N GLY A 124 -6.93 -9.55 11.65
CA GLY A 124 -7.97 -8.99 12.53
C GLY A 124 -8.93 -10.07 13.02
N LEU A 125 -9.43 -10.92 12.12
CA LEU A 125 -10.28 -12.05 12.46
C LEU A 125 -9.58 -13.04 13.40
N ARG A 126 -8.32 -13.36 13.14
CA ARG A 126 -7.50 -14.18 14.02
C ARG A 126 -7.39 -13.59 15.42
N ALA A 127 -7.06 -12.30 15.51
CA ALA A 127 -6.92 -11.63 16.82
C ALA A 127 -8.25 -11.56 17.57
N ALA A 128 -9.35 -11.22 16.91
CA ALA A 128 -10.68 -11.21 17.50
C ALA A 128 -11.12 -12.61 17.96
N GLY A 129 -10.88 -13.64 17.15
CA GLY A 129 -11.18 -15.02 17.50
C GLY A 129 -10.46 -15.48 18.77
N ARG A 130 -9.18 -15.12 18.92
CA ARG A 130 -8.40 -15.41 20.13
C ARG A 130 -8.99 -14.74 21.37
N LEU A 131 -9.45 -13.50 21.26
CA LEU A 131 -10.08 -12.76 22.37
C LEU A 131 -11.44 -13.35 22.76
N LEU A 132 -12.20 -13.82 21.78
CA LEU A 132 -13.54 -14.39 21.99
C LEU A 132 -13.50 -15.89 22.32
N GLY A 133 -12.35 -16.55 22.25
CA GLY A 133 -12.22 -18.00 22.45
C GLY A 133 -12.91 -18.83 21.35
N THR A 134 -13.06 -18.29 20.15
CA THR A 134 -13.71 -18.95 19.02
C THR A 134 -12.90 -18.78 17.75
N GLN A 135 -13.04 -19.70 16.79
CA GLN A 135 -12.50 -19.49 15.44
C GLN A 135 -13.51 -18.68 14.64
N LEU A 136 -13.11 -17.49 14.23
CA LEU A 136 -13.85 -16.70 13.26
C LEU A 136 -13.37 -17.14 11.87
N GLU A 137 -13.94 -18.21 11.34
CA GLU A 137 -13.79 -18.57 9.94
C GLU A 137 -14.53 -17.53 9.11
N SER A 138 -13.83 -16.96 8.11
CA SER A 138 -14.31 -16.02 7.11
C SER A 138 -15.68 -15.39 7.41
N LEU A 139 -15.71 -14.07 7.62
CA LEU A 139 -16.96 -13.36 7.43
C LEU A 139 -17.48 -13.74 6.04
N SER A 140 -18.54 -14.57 5.99
CA SER A 140 -19.40 -14.59 4.84
C SER A 140 -19.84 -13.13 4.68
N LEU A 141 -19.21 -12.41 3.78
CA LEU A 141 -19.76 -11.16 3.28
C LEU A 141 -21.03 -11.60 2.59
N ALA A 142 -22.13 -11.59 3.34
CA ALA A 142 -23.45 -11.75 2.77
C ALA A 142 -23.53 -10.77 1.62
N ASP A 143 -23.75 -11.28 0.42
CA ASP A 143 -23.84 -10.49 -0.81
C ASP A 143 -24.81 -9.34 -0.55
N PRO A 144 -24.34 -8.05 -0.48
CA PRO A 144 -25.24 -6.94 -0.22
C PRO A 144 -26.27 -6.70 -1.31
N LEU A 145 -26.24 -7.52 -2.40
CA LEU A 145 -27.15 -7.47 -3.53
C LEU A 145 -28.25 -8.53 -3.47
N SER A 146 -28.27 -9.41 -2.47
CA SER A 146 -29.36 -10.36 -2.25
C SER A 146 -30.40 -9.82 -1.25
N THR A 147 -31.01 -8.69 -1.55
CA THR A 147 -32.30 -8.31 -0.95
C THR A 147 -33.43 -8.79 -1.86
N PRO A 148 -34.46 -9.46 -1.29
CA PRO A 148 -35.60 -9.96 -2.05
C PRO A 148 -36.40 -8.87 -2.70
#